data_e59129a229a70bd72d01fea658dabe57
#
_entry.id   e59129a229a70bd72d01fea658dabe57
#
_cell.length_a   1.000
_cell.length_b   1.000
_cell.length_c   1.000
_cell.angle_alpha   90.00
_cell.angle_beta   90.00
_cell.angle_gamma   90.00
#
_symmetry.space_group_name_H-M   'P 1'
#
loop_
_entity.id
_entity.type
_entity.pdbx_description
1 polymer ?
#
loop_
_entity_poly.entity_id
_entity_poly.type
_entity_poly.pdbx_seq_one_letter_code
_entity_poly.pdbx_strand_id
1 'polypeptide(L)'
;EKSGATVILFDGNEKLHEEAIRMKLPSASKAQILIGQISDEQLKELDLVVLSPGVPTDLPVVEKMKAAGIRIWGEVELAYENAKGDVLAITGTNGKTTTTSLLGEIMKCWKESVYVVGNIGNPYTQAAPKMTEESVTVAEISSFQLETIDQFHPKVSAILNITPDHL
;
A
#
# COMPACT_ATOMS: atom_id res chain seq x y z
N GLU A 1 -2.10 12.59 7.08
CA GLU A 1 -2.24 13.64 8.09
C GLU A 1 -0.89 14.33 8.38
N LYS A 2 0.17 13.58 8.66
CA LYS A 2 1.50 14.18 8.99
C LYS A 2 2.07 15.05 7.85
N SER A 3 1.71 14.75 6.62
CA SER A 3 2.11 15.50 5.41
C SER A 3 1.12 16.61 5.04
N GLY A 4 0.18 16.95 5.93
CA GLY A 4 -0.82 18.00 5.70
C GLY A 4 -2.10 17.55 4.99
N ALA A 5 -2.23 16.26 4.65
CA ALA A 5 -3.44 15.75 3.99
C ALA A 5 -4.63 15.66 4.97
N THR A 6 -5.81 16.03 4.50
CA THR A 6 -7.07 15.68 5.16
C THR A 6 -7.39 14.22 4.83
N VAL A 7 -7.65 13.41 5.84
CA VAL A 7 -7.81 11.97 5.69
C VAL A 7 -9.24 11.55 6.00
N ILE A 8 -9.82 10.78 5.09
CA ILE A 8 -11.09 10.08 5.27
C ILE A 8 -10.78 8.58 5.31
N LEU A 9 -11.19 7.91 6.37
CA LEU A 9 -11.19 6.45 6.45
C LEU A 9 -12.58 5.95 6.05
N PHE A 10 -12.63 5.18 4.99
CA PHE A 10 -13.88 4.62 4.47
C PHE A 10 -13.90 3.10 4.59
N ASP A 11 -15.02 2.56 5.08
CA ASP A 11 -15.30 1.12 5.05
C ASP A 11 -16.77 0.90 4.68
N GLY A 12 -17.01 0.07 3.66
CA GLY A 12 -18.35 -0.27 3.18
C GLY A 12 -19.16 -1.17 4.12
N ASN A 13 -18.56 -1.71 5.18
CA ASN A 13 -19.25 -2.60 6.11
C ASN A 13 -20.04 -1.82 7.16
N GLU A 14 -21.33 -1.70 6.94
CA GLU A 14 -22.27 -0.98 7.83
C GLU A 14 -22.37 -1.55 9.26
N LYS A 15 -21.83 -2.75 9.50
CA LYS A 15 -21.80 -3.36 10.84
C LYS A 15 -20.67 -2.84 11.72
N LEU A 16 -19.75 -2.07 11.16
CA LEU A 16 -18.67 -1.46 11.93
C LEU A 16 -19.20 -0.26 12.74
N HIS A 17 -18.55 -0.02 13.86
CA HIS A 17 -18.84 1.13 14.73
C HIS A 17 -17.67 2.12 14.68
N GLU A 18 -17.97 3.39 14.47
CA GLU A 18 -16.96 4.45 14.40
C GLU A 18 -16.04 4.47 15.62
N GLU A 19 -16.60 4.30 16.82
CA GLU A 19 -15.83 4.27 18.07
C GLU A 19 -14.75 3.17 18.07
N ALA A 20 -15.10 1.98 17.57
CA ALA A 20 -14.15 0.86 17.50
C ALA A 20 -13.00 1.11 16.51
N ILE A 21 -13.25 1.85 15.45
CA ILE A 21 -12.22 2.30 14.51
C ILE A 21 -11.39 3.41 15.16
N ARG A 22 -12.04 4.40 15.77
CA ARG A 22 -11.41 5.54 16.43
C ARG A 22 -10.41 5.10 17.52
N MET A 23 -10.74 4.08 18.28
CA MET A 23 -9.88 3.52 19.32
C MET A 23 -8.57 2.90 18.78
N LYS A 24 -8.55 2.51 17.50
CA LYS A 24 -7.36 1.93 16.83
C LYS A 24 -6.47 3.00 16.20
N LEU A 25 -6.97 4.22 16.06
CA LEU A 25 -6.20 5.32 15.49
C LEU A 25 -5.30 5.97 16.55
N PRO A 26 -4.19 6.60 16.13
CA PRO A 26 -3.43 7.47 17.02
C PRO A 26 -4.34 8.52 17.65
N SER A 27 -4.17 8.81 18.94
CA SER A 27 -5.00 9.78 19.68
C SER A 27 -5.02 11.19 19.07
N ALA A 28 -3.97 11.54 18.32
CA ALA A 28 -3.87 12.82 17.61
C ALA A 28 -4.52 12.80 16.21
N SER A 29 -5.05 11.67 15.75
CA SER A 29 -5.67 11.57 14.42
C SER A 29 -6.98 12.35 14.37
N LYS A 30 -7.11 13.18 13.33
CA LYS A 30 -8.31 13.96 12.98
C LYS A 30 -9.03 13.35 11.76
N ALA A 31 -8.68 12.12 11.37
CA ALA A 31 -9.32 11.47 10.23
C ALA A 31 -10.83 11.39 10.42
N GLN A 32 -11.57 11.78 9.39
CA GLN A 32 -13.00 11.52 9.30
C GLN A 32 -13.22 10.03 9.07
N ILE A 33 -14.21 9.46 9.71
CA ILE A 33 -14.57 8.05 9.52
C ILE A 33 -15.92 8.01 8.81
N LEU A 34 -15.98 7.30 7.70
CA LEU A 34 -17.20 7.05 6.94
C LEU A 34 -17.44 5.53 6.89
N ILE A 35 -18.65 5.12 7.23
CA ILE A 35 -19.07 3.73 7.23
C ILE A 35 -20.28 3.55 6.30
N GLY A 36 -20.25 2.49 5.51
CA GLY A 36 -21.34 2.11 4.62
C GLY A 36 -21.23 2.76 3.25
N GLN A 37 -21.70 3.98 3.09
CA GLN A 37 -21.79 4.64 1.79
C GLN A 37 -21.03 5.97 1.76
N ILE A 38 -20.51 6.29 0.59
CA ILE A 38 -19.91 7.59 0.31
C ILE A 38 -20.80 8.35 -0.69
N SER A 39 -21.13 9.60 -0.38
CA SER A 39 -21.99 10.43 -1.25
C SER A 39 -21.23 11.00 -2.45
N ASP A 40 -21.98 11.47 -3.46
CA ASP A 40 -21.37 12.11 -4.64
C ASP A 40 -20.68 13.44 -4.30
N GLU A 41 -21.16 14.14 -3.27
CA GLU A 41 -20.52 15.36 -2.77
C GLU A 41 -19.17 15.02 -2.14
N GLN A 42 -19.12 13.98 -1.29
CA GLN A 42 -17.89 13.54 -0.65
C GLN A 42 -16.87 13.01 -1.68
N LEU A 43 -17.33 12.33 -2.74
CA LEU A 43 -16.44 11.88 -3.82
C LEU A 43 -15.75 13.05 -4.53
N LYS A 44 -16.45 14.18 -4.73
CA LYS A 44 -15.89 15.37 -5.39
C LYS A 44 -14.78 16.06 -4.57
N GLU A 45 -14.72 15.80 -3.28
CA GLU A 45 -13.71 16.34 -2.38
C GLU A 45 -12.42 15.49 -2.33
N LEU A 46 -12.42 14.34 -2.99
CA LEU A 46 -11.27 13.42 -2.97
C LEU A 46 -10.28 13.72 -4.08
N ASP A 47 -9.03 13.95 -3.73
CA ASP A 47 -7.91 14.06 -4.68
C ASP A 47 -7.27 12.70 -4.96
N LEU A 48 -7.29 11.80 -3.99
CA LEU A 48 -6.64 10.49 -4.04
C LEU A 48 -7.40 9.48 -3.18
N VAL A 49 -7.54 8.28 -3.70
CA VAL A 49 -8.01 7.11 -2.94
C VAL A 49 -6.87 6.11 -2.82
N VAL A 50 -6.64 5.62 -1.61
CA VAL A 50 -5.69 4.54 -1.35
C VAL A 50 -6.45 3.30 -0.91
N LEU A 51 -6.40 2.25 -1.71
CA LEU A 51 -7.03 0.98 -1.41
C LEU A 51 -6.17 0.16 -0.44
N SER A 52 -6.80 -0.39 0.58
CA SER A 52 -6.14 -1.40 1.42
C SER A 52 -5.86 -2.67 0.62
N PRO A 53 -4.78 -3.40 0.91
CA PRO A 53 -4.51 -4.69 0.27
C PRO A 53 -5.72 -5.62 0.39
N GLY A 54 -6.10 -6.27 -0.72
CA GLY A 54 -7.23 -7.19 -0.79
C GLY A 54 -8.60 -6.54 -1.03
N VAL A 55 -8.69 -5.21 -1.15
CA VAL A 55 -9.90 -4.56 -1.65
C VAL A 55 -9.95 -4.73 -3.17
N PRO A 56 -10.97 -5.41 -3.73
CA PRO A 56 -11.10 -5.58 -5.17
C PRO A 56 -11.23 -4.24 -5.91
N THR A 57 -10.55 -4.12 -7.03
CA THR A 57 -10.54 -2.89 -7.84
C THR A 57 -11.79 -2.71 -8.69
N ASP A 58 -12.62 -3.75 -8.78
CA ASP A 58 -13.89 -3.81 -9.53
C ASP A 58 -15.13 -3.60 -8.65
N LEU A 59 -14.95 -3.26 -7.37
CA LEU A 59 -16.09 -2.91 -6.51
C LEU A 59 -16.85 -1.70 -7.08
N PRO A 60 -18.19 -1.69 -7.02
CA PRO A 60 -19.00 -0.58 -7.55
C PRO A 60 -18.58 0.80 -7.04
N VAL A 61 -18.18 0.89 -5.77
CA VAL A 61 -17.70 2.15 -5.18
C VAL A 61 -16.36 2.57 -5.78
N VAL A 62 -15.46 1.62 -6.05
CA VAL A 62 -14.14 1.90 -6.66
C VAL A 62 -14.31 2.30 -8.13
N GLU A 63 -15.20 1.62 -8.87
CA GLU A 63 -15.54 2.00 -10.24
C GLU A 63 -16.16 3.40 -10.31
N LYS A 64 -17.00 3.77 -9.34
CA LYS A 64 -17.57 5.10 -9.23
C LYS A 64 -16.48 6.16 -9.00
N MET A 65 -15.50 5.85 -8.15
CA MET A 65 -14.33 6.72 -7.92
C MET A 65 -13.48 6.89 -9.18
N LYS A 66 -13.21 5.81 -9.91
CA LYS A 66 -12.52 5.85 -11.20
C LYS A 66 -13.27 6.70 -12.24
N ALA A 67 -14.60 6.49 -12.35
CA ALA A 67 -15.45 7.25 -13.26
C ALA A 67 -15.49 8.75 -12.93
N ALA A 68 -15.33 9.12 -11.67
CA ALA A 68 -15.19 10.50 -11.22
C ALA A 68 -13.80 11.10 -11.50
N GLY A 69 -12.86 10.33 -12.07
CA GLY A 69 -11.50 10.77 -12.38
C GLY A 69 -10.57 10.84 -11.16
N ILE A 70 -10.95 10.23 -10.04
CA ILE A 70 -10.16 10.21 -8.82
C ILE A 70 -9.01 9.20 -9.01
N ARG A 71 -7.79 9.60 -8.65
CA ARG A 71 -6.62 8.72 -8.70
C ARG A 71 -6.76 7.60 -7.67
N ILE A 72 -6.54 6.36 -8.11
CA ILE A 72 -6.60 5.18 -7.24
C ILE A 72 -5.20 4.59 -7.09
N TRP A 73 -4.69 4.55 -5.89
CA TRP A 73 -3.43 3.92 -5.53
C TRP A 73 -3.66 2.74 -4.59
N GLY A 74 -2.70 1.83 -4.55
CA GLY A 74 -2.56 0.85 -3.49
C GLY A 74 -1.58 1.32 -2.41
N GLU A 75 -1.42 0.49 -1.38
CA GLU A 75 -0.48 0.74 -0.28
C GLU A 75 0.97 0.86 -0.79
N VAL A 76 1.34 0.02 -1.78
CA VAL A 76 2.70 -0.01 -2.36
C VAL A 76 3.01 1.30 -3.06
N GLU A 77 2.08 1.82 -3.87
CA GLU A 77 2.26 3.09 -4.57
C GLU A 77 2.40 4.26 -3.60
N LEU A 78 1.49 4.34 -2.61
CA LEU A 78 1.57 5.37 -1.58
C LEU A 78 2.90 5.32 -0.82
N ALA A 79 3.39 4.12 -0.52
CA ALA A 79 4.65 3.95 0.17
C ALA A 79 5.83 4.37 -0.69
N TYR A 80 5.84 3.97 -1.97
CA TYR A 80 6.88 4.28 -2.92
C TYR A 80 7.05 5.79 -3.11
N GLU A 81 5.96 6.52 -3.28
CA GLU A 81 5.94 7.98 -3.42
C GLU A 81 6.46 8.73 -2.16
N ASN A 82 6.48 8.06 -1.01
CA ASN A 82 6.97 8.60 0.25
C ASN A 82 8.29 7.98 0.72
N ALA A 83 8.77 6.98 0.01
CA ALA A 83 10.02 6.28 0.31
C ALA A 83 11.21 6.97 -0.37
N LYS A 84 12.40 6.60 0.07
CA LYS A 84 13.67 7.03 -0.52
C LYS A 84 14.61 5.85 -0.67
N GLY A 85 15.59 6.01 -1.57
CA GLY A 85 16.60 4.99 -1.83
C GLY A 85 16.17 3.99 -2.91
N ASP A 86 16.92 2.91 -3.01
CA ASP A 86 16.75 1.90 -4.05
C ASP A 86 15.70 0.86 -3.66
N VAL A 87 14.85 0.43 -4.61
CA VAL A 87 13.86 -0.63 -4.40
C VAL A 87 14.20 -1.86 -5.23
N LEU A 88 14.21 -3.02 -4.57
CA LEU A 88 14.33 -4.35 -5.16
C LEU A 88 13.00 -5.07 -4.94
N ALA A 89 12.25 -5.36 -5.99
CA ALA A 89 10.92 -5.94 -5.90
C ALA A 89 10.88 -7.41 -6.32
N ILE A 90 10.26 -8.24 -5.51
CA ILE A 90 10.10 -9.67 -5.74
C ILE A 90 8.62 -10.01 -5.83
N THR A 91 8.23 -10.66 -6.93
CA THR A 91 6.88 -11.20 -7.12
C THR A 91 6.90 -12.60 -7.70
N GLY A 92 5.75 -13.21 -7.87
CA GLY A 92 5.54 -14.55 -8.42
C GLY A 92 4.52 -15.33 -7.59
N THR A 93 4.12 -16.50 -8.07
CA THR A 93 3.16 -17.34 -7.36
C THR A 93 3.78 -17.91 -6.08
N ASN A 94 4.95 -18.52 -6.17
CA ASN A 94 5.61 -19.22 -5.08
C ASN A 94 7.04 -18.71 -4.85
N GLY A 95 7.52 -18.84 -3.59
CA GLY A 95 8.91 -18.53 -3.23
C GLY A 95 9.17 -17.05 -2.92
N LYS A 96 8.19 -16.16 -3.05
CA LYS A 96 8.35 -14.72 -2.77
C LYS A 96 8.97 -14.46 -1.41
N THR A 97 8.36 -14.95 -0.35
CA THR A 97 8.77 -14.71 1.04
C THR A 97 10.20 -15.18 1.31
N THR A 98 10.53 -16.38 0.86
CA THR A 98 11.89 -16.93 1.04
C THR A 98 12.94 -16.11 0.31
N THR A 99 12.65 -15.75 -0.95
CA THR A 99 13.58 -14.97 -1.78
C THR A 99 13.73 -13.55 -1.24
N THR A 100 12.64 -12.90 -0.85
CA THR A 100 12.65 -11.55 -0.28
C THR A 100 13.43 -11.51 1.03
N SER A 101 13.19 -12.48 1.92
CA SER A 101 13.92 -12.58 3.19
C SER A 101 15.41 -12.82 2.99
N LEU A 102 15.77 -13.77 2.12
CA LEU A 102 17.17 -14.06 1.80
C LEU A 102 17.87 -12.84 1.18
N LEU A 103 17.23 -12.19 0.22
CA LEU A 103 17.78 -10.98 -0.40
C LEU A 103 17.94 -9.86 0.63
N GLY A 104 17.00 -9.71 1.56
CA GLY A 104 17.12 -8.77 2.67
C GLY A 104 18.36 -9.03 3.52
N GLU A 105 18.63 -10.29 3.89
CA GLU A 105 19.84 -10.65 4.66
C GLU A 105 21.12 -10.40 3.86
N ILE A 106 21.13 -10.71 2.57
CA ILE A 106 22.27 -10.42 1.68
C ILE A 106 22.53 -8.91 1.64
N MET A 107 21.49 -8.10 1.47
CA MET A 107 21.64 -6.64 1.39
C MET A 107 22.15 -6.03 2.70
N LYS A 108 21.78 -6.58 3.87
CA LYS A 108 22.30 -6.18 5.18
C LYS A 108 23.80 -6.41 5.34
N CYS A 109 24.39 -7.34 4.58
CA CYS A 109 25.84 -7.54 4.56
C CYS A 109 26.56 -6.40 3.82
N TRP A 110 25.84 -5.62 3.02
CA TRP A 110 26.40 -4.58 2.17
C TRP A 110 25.96 -3.16 2.54
N LYS A 111 24.74 -3.01 3.04
CA LYS A 111 24.12 -1.72 3.37
C LYS A 111 23.67 -1.70 4.83
N GLU A 112 23.82 -0.57 5.49
CA GLU A 112 23.38 -0.40 6.89
C GLU A 112 21.87 -0.17 6.99
N SER A 113 21.26 0.49 6.01
CA SER A 113 19.84 0.84 5.99
C SER A 113 19.08 -0.05 5.01
N VAL A 114 18.60 -1.20 5.50
CA VAL A 114 17.84 -2.17 4.70
C VAL A 114 16.48 -2.42 5.30
N TYR A 115 15.44 -2.33 4.48
CA TYR A 115 14.05 -2.56 4.85
C TYR A 115 13.48 -3.73 4.05
N VAL A 116 12.94 -4.73 4.75
CA VAL A 116 12.17 -5.82 4.16
C VAL A 116 10.69 -5.53 4.41
N VAL A 117 9.92 -5.36 3.36
CA VAL A 117 8.57 -4.81 3.43
C VAL A 117 7.61 -5.45 2.41
N GLY A 118 6.35 -5.06 2.45
CA GLY A 118 5.32 -5.42 1.48
C GLY A 118 4.37 -6.48 2.01
N ASN A 119 4.13 -7.53 1.23
CA ASN A 119 3.23 -8.62 1.60
C ASN A 119 3.73 -9.46 2.80
N ILE A 120 4.95 -9.22 3.24
CA ILE A 120 5.58 -9.80 4.43
C ILE A 120 6.20 -8.72 5.31
N GLY A 121 6.39 -9.04 6.58
CA GLY A 121 7.08 -8.17 7.53
C GLY A 121 6.27 -6.93 7.88
N ASN A 122 6.92 -5.78 7.81
CA ASN A 122 6.27 -4.50 8.10
C ASN A 122 5.60 -3.93 6.85
N PRO A 123 4.43 -3.26 6.99
CA PRO A 123 3.84 -2.49 5.90
C PRO A 123 4.85 -1.49 5.31
N TYR A 124 4.88 -1.40 3.99
CA TYR A 124 5.84 -0.51 3.32
C TYR A 124 5.59 0.96 3.70
N THR A 125 4.32 1.36 3.79
CA THR A 125 3.92 2.69 4.26
C THR A 125 4.41 3.02 5.67
N GLN A 126 4.59 2.03 6.55
CA GLN A 126 5.13 2.25 7.91
C GLN A 126 6.65 2.47 7.89
N ALA A 127 7.34 1.86 6.96
CA ALA A 127 8.79 1.95 6.82
C ALA A 127 9.23 3.20 6.04
N ALA A 128 8.49 3.58 4.99
CA ALA A 128 8.81 4.65 4.07
C ALA A 128 9.27 5.98 4.74
N PRO A 129 8.61 6.50 5.79
CA PRO A 129 9.05 7.74 6.42
C PRO A 129 10.41 7.70 7.14
N LYS A 130 10.99 6.51 7.31
CA LYS A 130 12.29 6.31 7.97
C LYS A 130 13.43 6.15 6.98
N MET A 131 13.11 6.06 5.69
CA MET A 131 14.07 5.80 4.62
C MET A 131 14.84 7.07 4.22
N THR A 132 16.07 6.88 3.80
CA THR A 132 16.97 7.90 3.27
C THR A 132 17.42 7.52 1.86
N GLU A 133 18.11 8.41 1.17
CA GLU A 133 18.64 8.14 -0.17
C GLU A 133 19.62 6.94 -0.21
N GLU A 134 20.22 6.59 0.93
CA GLU A 134 21.14 5.45 1.07
C GLU A 134 20.42 4.12 1.39
N SER A 135 19.10 4.18 1.62
CA SER A 135 18.32 3.00 2.01
C SER A 135 18.14 2.04 0.83
N VAL A 136 18.03 0.77 1.16
CA VAL A 136 17.63 -0.28 0.22
C VAL A 136 16.37 -0.94 0.74
N THR A 137 15.35 -0.95 -0.09
CA THR A 137 14.09 -1.63 0.18
C THR A 137 14.03 -2.93 -0.59
N VAL A 138 13.81 -4.04 0.11
CA VAL A 138 13.50 -5.34 -0.49
C VAL A 138 12.02 -5.60 -0.28
N ALA A 139 11.23 -5.49 -1.34
CA ALA A 139 9.78 -5.52 -1.27
C ALA A 139 9.21 -6.83 -1.84
N GLU A 140 8.42 -7.54 -1.04
CA GLU A 140 7.55 -8.60 -1.53
C GLU A 140 6.26 -7.99 -2.05
N ILE A 141 5.97 -8.17 -3.34
CA ILE A 141 4.78 -7.61 -3.99
C ILE A 141 3.88 -8.74 -4.48
N SER A 142 2.61 -8.72 -4.08
CA SER A 142 1.60 -9.64 -4.61
C SER A 142 1.04 -9.15 -5.94
N SER A 143 0.39 -10.06 -6.71
CA SER A 143 -0.31 -9.68 -7.95
C SER A 143 -1.37 -8.61 -7.70
N PHE A 144 -2.15 -8.73 -6.63
CA PHE A 144 -3.17 -7.74 -6.28
C PHE A 144 -2.59 -6.35 -5.98
N GLN A 145 -1.40 -6.29 -5.37
CA GLN A 145 -0.73 -5.01 -5.13
C GLN A 145 -0.23 -4.36 -6.42
N LEU A 146 0.09 -5.17 -7.45
CA LEU A 146 0.49 -4.67 -8.77
C LEU A 146 -0.66 -4.06 -9.57
N GLU A 147 -1.91 -4.38 -9.26
CA GLU A 147 -3.09 -3.82 -9.96
C GLU A 147 -3.28 -2.31 -9.71
N THR A 148 -2.69 -1.78 -8.66
CA THR A 148 -2.91 -0.41 -8.20
C THR A 148 -1.62 0.41 -8.12
N ILE A 149 -0.61 0.02 -8.89
CA ILE A 149 0.61 0.81 -9.08
C ILE A 149 0.41 1.83 -10.20
N ASP A 150 1.11 2.96 -10.10
CA ASP A 150 1.08 4.07 -11.06
C ASP A 150 2.53 4.48 -11.45
N GLN A 151 3.30 4.96 -10.49
CA GLN A 151 4.70 5.38 -10.68
C GLN A 151 5.71 4.38 -10.09
N PHE A 152 5.25 3.33 -9.43
CA PHE A 152 6.12 2.33 -8.81
C PHE A 152 7.11 1.74 -9.81
N HIS A 153 8.37 2.11 -9.69
CA HIS A 153 9.44 1.70 -10.58
C HIS A 153 10.66 1.20 -9.78
N PRO A 154 10.72 -0.09 -9.44
CA PRO A 154 11.85 -0.64 -8.70
C PRO A 154 13.12 -0.63 -9.55
N LYS A 155 14.26 -0.40 -8.93
CA LYS A 155 15.58 -0.45 -9.59
C LYS A 155 15.89 -1.83 -10.16
N VAL A 156 15.46 -2.87 -9.45
CA VAL A 156 15.51 -4.27 -9.89
C VAL A 156 14.22 -4.95 -9.53
N SER A 157 13.69 -5.75 -10.44
CA SER A 157 12.52 -6.59 -10.17
C SER A 157 12.75 -8.02 -10.64
N ALA A 158 12.15 -8.98 -9.94
CA ALA A 158 12.16 -10.37 -10.31
C ALA A 158 10.77 -10.99 -10.19
N ILE A 159 10.36 -11.70 -11.23
CA ILE A 159 9.19 -12.60 -11.23
C ILE A 159 9.75 -14.02 -11.12
N LEU A 160 9.53 -14.65 -9.96
CA LEU A 160 10.13 -15.96 -9.68
C LEU A 160 9.51 -17.09 -10.51
N ASN A 161 8.20 -17.05 -10.61
CA ASN A 161 7.40 -18.01 -11.39
C ASN A 161 5.99 -17.48 -11.58
N ILE A 162 5.30 -18.01 -12.58
CA ILE A 162 3.89 -17.74 -12.86
C ILE A 162 3.20 -19.09 -13.03
N THR A 163 2.34 -19.43 -12.07
CA THR A 163 1.52 -20.65 -12.13
C THR A 163 0.08 -20.28 -11.77
N PRO A 164 -0.94 -21.07 -12.18
CA PRO A 164 -2.32 -20.82 -11.79
C PRO A 164 -2.45 -20.77 -10.26
N ASP A 165 -3.00 -19.67 -9.75
CA ASP A 165 -3.26 -19.42 -8.35
C ASP A 165 -4.38 -18.39 -8.26
N HIS A 166 -5.28 -18.55 -7.29
CA HIS A 166 -6.45 -17.66 -7.13
C HIS A 166 -7.38 -17.62 -8.36
N LEU A 167 -7.61 -18.78 -9.00
CA LEU A 167 -8.54 -18.98 -10.13
C LEU A 167 -9.98 -19.22 -9.62
#